data_65cbf6af88c8ea213bf314bee3b42064
#
_entry.id   65cbf6af88c8ea213bf314bee3b42064
#
_cell.length_a   1.000
_cell.length_b   1.000
_cell.length_c   1.000
_cell.angle_alpha   90.00
_cell.angle_beta   90.00
_cell.angle_gamma   90.00
#
_symmetry.space_group_name_H-M   'P 1'
#
loop_
_entity.id
_entity.type
_entity.pdbx_description
1 polymer ?
#
loop_
_entity_poly.entity_id
_entity_poly.type
_entity_poly.pdbx_seq_one_letter_code
_entity_poly.pdbx_strand_id
1 'polypeptide(L)'
;MSSEKKVRVTVEACGEVRAFECRCATVATAKGGGSGDSCFVGPTDISDLFALACECADTLCAAFSQAGIPDRNARKLVLIAALGANPHGHADSIQTTDLDARREIRDMAAELGVDADI
;
A
#
# COMPACT_ATOMS: atom_id res chain seq x y z
N MET A 1 -13.42 -24.11 21.32
CA MET A 1 -12.04 -23.61 21.32
C MET A 1 -11.67 -23.07 19.98
N SER A 2 -11.46 -21.82 19.96
CA SER A 2 -11.02 -21.17 18.74
C SER A 2 -9.57 -21.57 18.45
N SER A 3 -9.37 -22.31 17.40
CA SER A 3 -8.06 -22.45 16.84
C SER A 3 -7.72 -21.15 16.13
N GLU A 4 -7.28 -20.15 16.86
CA GLU A 4 -6.72 -18.97 16.21
C GLU A 4 -5.48 -19.38 15.46
N LYS A 5 -5.56 -19.33 14.13
CA LYS A 5 -4.39 -19.52 13.30
C LYS A 5 -3.51 -18.31 13.46
N LYS A 6 -2.36 -18.51 14.09
CA LYS A 6 -1.34 -17.47 14.18
C LYS A 6 -0.47 -17.49 12.94
N VAL A 7 -0.29 -16.32 12.36
CA VAL A 7 0.63 -16.13 11.26
C VAL A 7 1.95 -15.60 11.83
N ARG A 8 3.05 -16.18 11.40
CA ARG A 8 4.38 -15.69 11.74
C ARG A 8 5.05 -15.19 10.47
N VAL A 9 5.48 -13.95 10.50
CA VAL A 9 6.22 -13.33 9.41
C VAL A 9 7.65 -13.07 9.88
N THR A 10 8.61 -13.55 9.12
CA THR A 10 10.02 -13.30 9.40
C THR A 10 10.61 -12.49 8.26
N VAL A 11 11.24 -11.37 8.60
CA VAL A 11 11.90 -10.50 7.65
C VAL A 11 13.39 -10.50 7.96
N GLU A 12 14.18 -10.78 6.95
CA GLU A 12 15.63 -10.79 7.05
C GLU A 12 16.20 -9.75 6.08
N ALA A 13 16.95 -8.81 6.61
CA ALA A 13 17.56 -7.76 5.81
C ALA A 13 18.85 -7.27 6.48
N CYS A 14 19.93 -7.16 5.71
CA CYS A 14 21.20 -6.59 6.17
C CYS A 14 21.73 -7.21 7.46
N GLY A 15 21.55 -8.51 7.65
CA GLY A 15 21.98 -9.22 8.84
C GLY A 15 21.05 -9.11 10.03
N GLU A 16 19.98 -8.37 9.91
CA GLU A 16 18.95 -8.28 10.93
C GLU A 16 17.78 -9.19 10.61
N VAL A 17 17.24 -9.82 11.63
CA VAL A 17 16.06 -10.67 11.51
C VAL A 17 14.97 -10.12 12.42
N ARG A 18 13.79 -9.86 11.86
CA ARG A 18 12.60 -9.48 12.62
C ARG A 18 11.52 -10.52 12.43
N ALA A 19 10.89 -10.90 13.50
CA ALA A 19 9.75 -11.82 13.46
C ALA A 19 8.53 -11.14 14.06
N PHE A 20 7.40 -11.32 13.39
CA PHE A 20 6.12 -10.77 13.81
C PHE A 20 5.12 -11.91 13.98
N GLU A 21 4.39 -11.92 15.06
CA GLU A 21 3.23 -12.79 15.22
C GLU A 21 1.98 -11.95 15.05
N CYS A 22 1.05 -12.43 14.22
CA CYS A 22 -0.13 -11.67 13.85
C CYS A 22 -1.28 -12.60 13.45
N ARG A 23 -2.44 -12.03 13.22
CA ARG A 23 -3.61 -12.77 12.74
C ARG A 23 -3.61 -12.88 11.23
N CYS A 24 -3.18 -11.83 10.56
CA CYS A 24 -3.02 -11.82 9.12
C CYS A 24 -1.87 -10.88 8.74
N ALA A 25 -1.33 -11.08 7.57
CA ALA A 25 -0.21 -10.28 7.08
C ALA A 25 -0.26 -10.14 5.57
N THR A 26 0.21 -9.01 5.10
CA THR A 26 0.52 -8.83 3.69
C THR A 26 2.00 -8.49 3.54
N VAL A 27 2.60 -9.03 2.50
CA VAL A 27 3.98 -8.71 2.14
C VAL A 27 3.95 -8.17 0.72
N ALA A 28 4.51 -7.00 0.55
CA ALA A 28 4.64 -6.37 -0.76
C ALA A 28 6.09 -5.96 -0.95
N THR A 29 6.62 -6.21 -2.13
CA THR A 29 8.02 -5.95 -2.44
C THR A 29 8.14 -5.17 -3.73
N ALA A 30 9.15 -4.34 -3.82
CA ALA A 30 9.54 -3.67 -5.05
C ALA A 30 10.82 -4.30 -5.55
N LYS A 31 10.83 -4.74 -6.81
CA LYS A 31 12.00 -5.37 -7.44
C LYS A 31 12.82 -4.40 -8.28
N GLY A 32 12.36 -3.17 -8.42
CA GLY A 32 12.91 -2.21 -9.34
C GLY A 32 12.16 -2.21 -10.67
N GLY A 33 12.32 -1.14 -11.47
CA GLY A 33 11.64 -1.01 -12.75
C GLY A 33 10.12 -0.90 -12.66
N GLY A 34 9.58 -0.58 -11.50
CA GLY A 34 8.14 -0.45 -11.29
C GLY A 34 7.40 -1.77 -11.07
N SER A 35 8.11 -2.87 -10.95
CA SER A 35 7.51 -4.18 -10.69
C SER A 35 7.71 -4.61 -9.24
N GLY A 36 6.88 -5.54 -8.78
CA GLY A 36 6.98 -6.07 -7.45
C GLY A 36 6.15 -7.33 -7.29
N ASP A 37 6.26 -7.95 -6.14
CA ASP A 37 5.46 -9.10 -5.76
C ASP A 37 4.74 -8.81 -4.46
N SER A 38 3.62 -9.48 -4.26
CA SER A 38 2.89 -9.39 -3.00
C SER A 38 2.18 -10.69 -2.69
N CYS A 39 1.92 -10.92 -1.41
CA CYS A 39 1.09 -12.02 -0.97
C CYS A 39 0.35 -11.64 0.30
N PHE A 40 -0.73 -12.35 0.55
CA PHE A 40 -1.51 -12.24 1.77
C PHE A 40 -1.59 -13.59 2.46
N VAL A 41 -1.46 -13.59 3.78
CA VAL A 41 -1.56 -14.80 4.60
C VAL A 41 -2.47 -14.56 5.79
N GLY A 42 -3.34 -15.51 6.06
CA GLY A 42 -4.20 -15.47 7.23
C GLY A 42 -5.68 -15.41 6.90
N PRO A 43 -6.53 -15.38 7.92
CA PRO A 43 -7.97 -15.25 7.73
C PRO A 43 -8.37 -13.85 7.24
N THR A 44 -9.53 -13.76 6.60
CA THR A 44 -10.00 -12.54 5.95
C THR A 44 -11.09 -11.83 6.76
N ASP A 45 -10.85 -11.63 8.04
CA ASP A 45 -11.72 -10.82 8.88
C ASP A 45 -11.63 -9.35 8.48
N ILE A 46 -12.77 -8.70 8.27
CA ILE A 46 -12.81 -7.34 7.74
C ILE A 46 -12.12 -6.33 8.68
N SER A 47 -12.30 -6.47 10.00
CA SER A 47 -11.65 -5.58 10.96
C SER A 47 -10.13 -5.72 10.92
N ASP A 48 -9.64 -6.94 10.82
CA ASP A 48 -8.20 -7.20 10.71
C ASP A 48 -7.64 -6.69 9.39
N LEU A 49 -8.37 -6.87 8.29
CA LEU A 49 -7.97 -6.37 6.98
C LEU A 49 -7.88 -4.84 6.97
N PHE A 50 -8.84 -4.17 7.60
CA PHE A 50 -8.82 -2.71 7.68
C PHE A 50 -7.63 -2.22 8.53
N ALA A 51 -7.38 -2.87 9.67
CA ALA A 51 -6.22 -2.56 10.50
C ALA A 51 -4.91 -2.76 9.73
N LEU A 52 -4.83 -3.84 8.97
CA LEU A 52 -3.67 -4.13 8.13
C LEU A 52 -3.46 -3.04 7.06
N ALA A 53 -4.52 -2.61 6.42
CA ALA A 53 -4.45 -1.53 5.43
C ALA A 53 -3.95 -0.23 6.06
N CYS A 54 -4.41 0.11 7.27
CA CYS A 54 -3.96 1.29 7.99
C CYS A 54 -2.47 1.21 8.33
N GLU A 55 -2.02 0.04 8.81
CA GLU A 55 -0.60 -0.17 9.13
C GLU A 55 0.28 -0.07 7.88
N CYS A 56 -0.16 -0.63 6.77
CA CYS A 56 0.56 -0.51 5.49
C CYS A 56 0.67 0.94 5.05
N ALA A 57 -0.42 1.69 5.14
CA ALA A 57 -0.43 3.10 4.76
C ALA A 57 0.52 3.93 5.64
N ASP A 58 0.46 3.74 6.95
CA ASP A 58 1.32 4.47 7.89
C ASP A 58 2.80 4.14 7.67
N THR A 59 3.13 2.88 7.44
CA THR A 59 4.50 2.44 7.19
C THR A 59 5.05 3.06 5.91
N LEU A 60 4.25 3.05 4.84
CA LEU A 60 4.66 3.64 3.57
C LEU A 60 4.80 5.16 3.67
N CYS A 61 3.90 5.82 4.39
CA CYS A 61 4.01 7.26 4.61
C CYS A 61 5.29 7.60 5.38
N ALA A 62 5.65 6.82 6.38
CA ALA A 62 6.90 7.00 7.12
C ALA A 62 8.12 6.83 6.22
N ALA A 63 8.09 5.86 5.33
CA ALA A 63 9.16 5.63 4.36
C ALA A 63 9.31 6.80 3.39
N PHE A 64 8.20 7.31 2.84
CA PHE A 64 8.21 8.50 1.99
C PHE A 64 8.75 9.72 2.73
N SER A 65 8.42 9.86 4.01
CA SER A 65 8.94 10.95 4.84
C SER A 65 10.46 10.88 4.97
N GLN A 66 11.01 9.68 5.12
CA GLN A 66 12.46 9.48 5.13
C GLN A 66 13.10 9.85 3.80
N ALA A 67 12.38 9.73 2.71
CA ALA A 67 12.84 10.14 1.38
C ALA A 67 12.68 11.64 1.13
N GLY A 68 12.21 12.40 2.11
CA GLY A 68 12.07 13.86 2.01
C GLY A 68 10.72 14.34 1.52
N ILE A 69 9.73 13.45 1.43
CA ILE A 69 8.38 13.83 0.99
C ILE A 69 7.56 14.23 2.20
N PRO A 70 6.93 15.44 2.21
CA PRO A 70 6.08 15.86 3.30
C PRO A 70 4.94 14.86 3.56
N ASP A 71 4.56 14.69 4.82
CA ASP A 71 3.55 13.71 5.23
C ASP A 71 2.24 13.83 4.43
N ARG A 72 1.77 15.05 4.23
CA ARG A 72 0.56 15.31 3.46
C ARG A 72 0.65 14.74 2.03
N ASN A 73 1.78 14.93 1.39
CA ASN A 73 2.01 14.44 0.03
C ASN A 73 2.21 12.93 0.02
N ALA A 74 2.87 12.39 1.04
CA ALA A 74 3.04 10.94 1.19
C ALA A 74 1.68 10.24 1.28
N ARG A 75 0.76 10.77 2.08
CA ARG A 75 -0.58 10.22 2.20
C ARG A 75 -1.36 10.25 0.90
N LYS A 76 -1.22 11.32 0.13
CA LYS A 76 -1.81 11.40 -1.20
C LYS A 76 -1.24 10.36 -2.16
N LEU A 77 0.08 10.18 -2.13
CA LEU A 77 0.74 9.15 -2.96
C LEU A 77 0.25 7.75 -2.64
N VAL A 78 0.13 7.42 -1.36
CA VAL A 78 -0.38 6.12 -0.93
C VAL A 78 -1.82 5.93 -1.38
N LEU A 79 -2.64 6.96 -1.27
CA LEU A 79 -4.03 6.91 -1.72
C LEU A 79 -4.12 6.67 -3.23
N ILE A 80 -3.33 7.39 -4.01
CA ILE A 80 -3.29 7.24 -5.48
C ILE A 80 -2.86 5.82 -5.84
N ALA A 81 -1.84 5.30 -5.18
CA ALA A 81 -1.37 3.94 -5.39
C ALA A 81 -2.46 2.90 -5.06
N ALA A 82 -3.18 3.10 -3.95
CA ALA A 82 -4.26 2.23 -3.55
C ALA A 82 -5.42 2.21 -4.56
N LEU A 83 -5.58 3.29 -5.31
CA LEU A 83 -6.60 3.40 -6.34
C LEU A 83 -6.13 2.85 -7.70
N GLY A 84 -4.93 2.28 -7.76
CA GLY A 84 -4.42 1.62 -8.95
C GLY A 84 -3.53 2.48 -9.84
N ALA A 85 -3.26 3.73 -9.48
CA ALA A 85 -2.29 4.55 -10.20
C ALA A 85 -0.87 4.11 -9.84
N ASN A 86 0.03 4.07 -10.80
CA ASN A 86 1.42 3.73 -10.55
C ASN A 86 2.35 4.79 -11.13
N PRO A 87 3.63 4.84 -10.66
CA PRO A 87 4.56 5.89 -11.09
C PRO A 87 4.97 5.79 -12.57
N HIS A 88 4.59 4.75 -13.27
CA HIS A 88 4.81 4.62 -14.71
C HIS A 88 3.65 5.15 -15.54
N GLY A 89 2.69 5.81 -14.90
CA GLY A 89 1.65 6.52 -15.60
C GLY A 89 0.44 5.69 -15.98
N HIS A 90 0.25 4.54 -15.36
CA HIS A 90 -0.93 3.72 -15.64
C HIS A 90 -1.75 3.48 -14.39
N ALA A 91 -2.99 3.90 -14.45
CA ALA A 91 -4.01 3.49 -13.49
C ALA A 91 -4.64 2.21 -14.04
N ASP A 92 -4.05 1.07 -13.70
CA ASP A 92 -4.42 -0.20 -14.32
C ASP A 92 -5.83 -0.67 -14.00
N SER A 93 -6.46 -0.14 -12.97
CA SER A 93 -7.77 -0.66 -12.60
C SER A 93 -8.58 0.25 -11.68
N ILE A 94 -8.52 1.55 -11.89
CA ILE A 94 -9.45 2.42 -11.18
C ILE A 94 -10.83 2.23 -11.81
N GLN A 95 -11.62 1.37 -11.18
CA GLN A 95 -12.96 1.08 -11.63
C GLN A 95 -13.96 1.88 -10.81
N THR A 96 -14.03 3.16 -11.08
CA THR A 96 -15.12 3.96 -10.54
C THR A 96 -15.88 4.60 -11.66
N THR A 97 -17.20 4.56 -11.57
CA THR A 97 -18.11 5.28 -12.44
C THR A 97 -18.41 6.68 -11.91
N ASP A 98 -17.93 7.01 -10.74
CA ASP A 98 -18.11 8.33 -10.16
C ASP A 98 -17.15 9.32 -10.84
N LEU A 99 -17.71 10.23 -11.62
CA LEU A 99 -16.93 11.22 -12.36
C LEU A 99 -16.24 12.23 -11.46
N ASP A 100 -16.83 12.54 -10.32
CA ASP A 100 -16.23 13.48 -9.37
C ASP A 100 -15.01 12.84 -8.68
N ALA A 101 -15.13 11.57 -8.29
CA ALA A 101 -14.01 10.84 -7.71
C ALA A 101 -12.86 10.70 -8.72
N ARG A 102 -13.16 10.44 -9.99
CA ARG A 102 -12.15 10.40 -11.05
C ARG A 102 -11.41 11.72 -11.18
N ARG A 103 -12.15 12.82 -11.15
CA ARG A 103 -11.58 14.16 -11.25
C ARG A 103 -10.65 14.44 -10.08
N GLU A 104 -11.08 14.13 -8.86
CA GLU A 104 -10.27 14.31 -7.65
C GLU A 104 -8.97 13.52 -7.73
N ILE A 105 -9.04 12.27 -8.14
CA ILE A 105 -7.87 11.40 -8.28
C ILE A 105 -6.92 11.99 -9.32
N ARG A 106 -7.45 12.42 -10.46
CA ARG A 106 -6.66 13.02 -11.55
C ARG A 106 -5.97 14.29 -11.09
N ASP A 107 -6.68 15.16 -10.37
CA ASP A 107 -6.13 16.41 -9.88
C ASP A 107 -5.04 16.18 -8.83
N MET A 108 -5.25 15.23 -7.92
CA MET A 108 -4.24 14.84 -6.93
C MET A 108 -3.01 14.26 -7.59
N ALA A 109 -3.19 13.41 -8.59
CA ALA A 109 -2.08 12.80 -9.32
C ALA A 109 -1.27 13.87 -10.05
N ALA A 110 -1.95 14.81 -10.72
CA ALA A 110 -1.29 15.90 -11.43
C ALA A 110 -0.50 16.81 -10.48
N GLU A 111 -1.07 17.12 -9.31
CA GLU A 111 -0.40 17.92 -8.27
C GLU A 111 0.90 17.25 -7.78
N LEU A 112 0.94 15.93 -7.76
CA LEU A 112 2.08 15.16 -7.28
C LEU A 112 3.05 14.75 -8.41
N GLY A 113 2.74 15.11 -9.65
CA GLY A 113 3.56 14.72 -10.78
C GLY A 113 3.42 13.26 -11.18
N VAL A 114 2.34 12.62 -10.76
CA VAL A 114 1.99 11.24 -11.12
C VAL A 114 0.99 11.30 -12.26
N ASP A 115 1.25 10.56 -13.32
CA ASP A 115 0.33 10.45 -14.44
C ASP A 115 -0.68 9.35 -14.14
N ALA A 116 -1.87 9.75 -13.77
CA ALA A 116 -2.98 8.82 -13.56
C ALA A 116 -3.90 8.90 -14.78
N ASP A 117 -3.83 7.89 -15.61
CA ASP A 117 -4.67 7.77 -16.77
C ASP A 117 -6.04 7.20 -16.35
N ILE A 118 -6.96 8.10 -16.10
CA ILE A 118 -8.31 7.75 -15.64
C ILE A 118 -9.33 8.24 -16.64
#